data_d8abd6ed0d62d3c39a44685fb91937e4
#
_entry.id   d8abd6ed0d62d3c39a44685fb91937e4
#
_cell.length_a   1.000
_cell.length_b   1.000
_cell.length_c   1.000
_cell.angle_alpha   90.00
_cell.angle_beta   90.00
_cell.angle_gamma   90.00
#
_symmetry.space_group_name_H-M   'P 1'
#
loop_
_entity.id
_entity.type
_entity.pdbx_description
1 polymer ?
#
loop_
_entity_poly.entity_id
_entity_poly.type
_entity_poly.pdbx_seq_one_letter_code
_entity_poly.pdbx_strand_id
1 'polypeptide(L)'
;MSQEELFFMRKPWVYDPKAPKHRRPDAHLGFDTRALHAGFRPLKDMGKFNTFTVPIIQSMTFPYERFDKIPYPVYGRTKTPTAAVLEERLASLEGGESAVLAGSGSQALFNLIFTIARPGDNVVTTLNTFGEGYKQASSIFPERCHVEFRFVKDPANPDSWAEQIDKRTKLVWVETPSNPCLFVTDIKAVADVAHAHGVPLLVDNTTLTAALQKPMELGADIVLLSITKFLSGNATVIGGAIVGPEDLCEDIRWNTTEFVGSIMDPLSSWLTLQYLETLSLRMERHSSNAQKVAEFLHDHPKVRWVNYPGLPDHPQHELAKRQAKAQGGLLSFVVPGGIAGAAKVIDSFQLIIHAVTFGTSRTICMHPATITHEHMTPEERAAAGIDDGLIRLSVGLEDPNDIIADLDQALSRL
;
A
#
# COMPACT_ATOMS: atom_id res chain seq x y z
N MET A 1 36.69 10.21 -5.71
CA MET A 1 35.89 9.24 -4.97
C MET A 1 36.82 8.34 -4.19
N SER A 2 36.68 8.27 -2.88
CA SER A 2 37.39 7.25 -2.06
C SER A 2 36.82 5.87 -2.41
N GLN A 3 37.55 4.80 -2.11
CA GLN A 3 37.02 3.43 -2.32
C GLN A 3 35.71 3.14 -1.56
N GLU A 4 35.39 3.94 -0.54
CA GLU A 4 34.15 3.88 0.24
C GLU A 4 32.95 4.49 -0.49
N GLU A 5 33.18 5.32 -1.50
CA GLU A 5 32.14 5.89 -2.37
C GLU A 5 31.85 5.03 -3.60
N LEU A 6 32.59 3.94 -3.79
CA LEU A 6 32.28 2.96 -4.84
C LEU A 6 31.01 2.19 -4.51
N PHE A 7 30.10 2.14 -5.45
CA PHE A 7 28.73 1.60 -5.44
C PHE A 7 28.54 0.23 -4.78
N PHE A 8 29.59 -0.54 -4.56
CA PHE A 8 29.52 -1.94 -4.15
C PHE A 8 29.76 -2.21 -2.65
N MET A 9 29.92 -1.15 -1.84
CA MET A 9 30.29 -1.28 -0.42
C MET A 9 29.43 -0.44 0.52
N ARG A 10 28.18 -0.18 0.19
CA ARG A 10 27.28 0.46 1.17
C ARG A 10 27.03 -0.51 2.32
N LYS A 11 27.14 0.00 3.54
CA LYS A 11 26.80 -0.76 4.74
C LYS A 11 25.30 -1.09 4.70
N PRO A 12 24.89 -2.31 5.05
CA PRO A 12 23.48 -2.64 5.19
C PRO A 12 22.79 -1.66 6.14
N TRP A 13 21.56 -1.30 5.81
CA TRP A 13 20.76 -0.46 6.67
C TRP A 13 20.54 -1.10 8.04
N VAL A 14 20.67 -0.29 9.09
CA VAL A 14 20.42 -0.71 10.47
C VAL A 14 19.45 0.31 11.07
N TYR A 15 18.33 -0.18 11.58
CA TYR A 15 17.34 0.66 12.24
C TYR A 15 17.92 1.29 13.51
N ASP A 16 17.84 2.62 13.60
CA ASP A 16 18.12 3.38 14.81
C ASP A 16 16.86 4.14 15.26
N PRO A 17 16.20 3.69 16.35
CA PRO A 17 15.00 4.37 16.85
C PRO A 17 15.25 5.80 17.34
N LYS A 18 16.53 6.19 17.52
CA LYS A 18 16.96 7.53 17.93
C LYS A 18 17.43 8.39 16.76
N ALA A 19 17.45 7.85 15.55
CA ALA A 19 17.85 8.63 14.38
C ALA A 19 16.93 9.85 14.23
N PRO A 20 17.49 11.03 13.94
CA PRO A 20 16.69 12.23 13.75
C PRO A 20 15.81 12.05 12.50
N LYS A 21 14.49 12.21 12.68
CA LYS A 21 13.54 12.22 11.53
C LYS A 21 13.71 13.57 10.82
N HIS A 22 14.26 13.55 9.62
CA HIS A 22 14.45 14.75 8.83
C HIS A 22 13.13 15.25 8.28
N ARG A 23 12.79 16.49 8.63
CA ARG A 23 11.59 17.13 8.08
C ARG A 23 11.86 17.58 6.65
N ARG A 24 11.03 17.16 5.72
CA ARG A 24 11.14 17.58 4.33
C ARG A 24 11.01 19.10 4.15
N PRO A 25 11.75 19.69 3.21
CA PRO A 25 11.68 21.14 2.94
C PRO A 25 10.28 21.62 2.51
N ASP A 26 9.49 20.75 1.87
CA ASP A 26 8.14 21.04 1.38
C ASP A 26 7.01 20.65 2.35
N ALA A 27 7.34 20.17 3.55
CA ALA A 27 6.37 19.74 4.56
C ALA A 27 5.42 20.87 5.04
N HIS A 28 5.76 22.13 4.79
CA HIS A 28 4.92 23.30 5.11
C HIS A 28 3.80 23.53 4.07
N LEU A 29 3.87 22.87 2.91
CA LEU A 29 2.86 22.98 1.84
C LEU A 29 1.72 21.99 2.07
N GLY A 30 0.51 22.38 1.65
CA GLY A 30 -0.66 21.50 1.68
C GLY A 30 -0.51 20.28 0.78
N PHE A 31 -1.29 19.23 1.05
CA PHE A 31 -1.25 17.96 0.31
C PHE A 31 -1.40 18.17 -1.21
N ASP A 32 -2.43 18.90 -1.66
CA ASP A 32 -2.71 19.08 -3.08
C ASP A 32 -1.60 19.85 -3.78
N THR A 33 -1.01 20.86 -3.11
CA THR A 33 0.15 21.58 -3.65
C THR A 33 1.34 20.64 -3.84
N ARG A 34 1.59 19.72 -2.90
CA ARG A 34 2.66 18.73 -3.02
C ARG A 34 2.37 17.68 -4.08
N ALA A 35 1.10 17.26 -4.23
CA ALA A 35 0.68 16.35 -5.27
C ALA A 35 0.94 16.91 -6.68
N LEU A 36 0.85 18.23 -6.85
CA LEU A 36 1.13 18.91 -8.11
C LEU A 36 2.62 19.23 -8.32
N HIS A 37 3.35 19.60 -7.29
CA HIS A 37 4.65 20.29 -7.43
C HIS A 37 5.86 19.56 -6.84
N ALA A 38 5.68 18.56 -5.96
CA ALA A 38 6.82 17.87 -5.39
C ALA A 38 7.61 17.11 -6.46
N GLY A 39 8.93 17.22 -6.41
CA GLY A 39 9.85 16.60 -7.34
C GLY A 39 10.02 17.30 -8.69
N PHE A 40 9.08 18.18 -9.11
CA PHE A 40 9.20 18.92 -10.34
C PHE A 40 8.49 20.27 -10.26
N ARG A 41 9.24 21.34 -10.48
CA ARG A 41 8.75 22.73 -10.51
C ARG A 41 9.11 23.35 -11.86
N PRO A 42 8.15 23.56 -12.78
CA PRO A 42 8.44 24.01 -14.15
C PRO A 42 9.38 25.20 -14.23
N LEU A 43 9.13 26.24 -13.42
CA LEU A 43 9.99 27.44 -13.41
C LEU A 43 11.41 27.19 -12.85
N LYS A 44 11.54 26.31 -11.87
CA LYS A 44 12.83 26.01 -11.23
C LYS A 44 13.64 25.01 -12.04
N ASP A 45 12.97 24.04 -12.65
CA ASP A 45 13.58 22.92 -13.35
C ASP A 45 13.58 23.09 -14.88
N MET A 46 13.07 24.21 -15.40
CA MET A 46 13.04 24.53 -16.84
C MET A 46 14.38 24.37 -17.54
N GLY A 47 15.47 24.74 -16.88
CA GLY A 47 16.81 24.60 -17.43
C GLY A 47 17.23 23.15 -17.68
N LYS A 48 16.60 22.17 -17.01
CA LYS A 48 16.87 20.75 -17.22
C LYS A 48 16.09 20.17 -18.40
N PHE A 49 14.79 20.48 -18.50
CA PHE A 49 13.88 19.84 -19.44
C PHE A 49 13.18 20.82 -20.37
N ASN A 50 13.09 22.08 -20.01
CA ASN A 50 12.40 23.14 -20.75
C ASN A 50 10.94 22.75 -21.11
N THR A 51 10.24 22.06 -20.18
CA THR A 51 8.86 21.58 -20.35
C THR A 51 8.00 22.03 -19.18
N PHE A 52 6.68 22.18 -19.42
CA PHE A 52 5.71 22.48 -18.37
C PHE A 52 5.39 21.26 -17.51
N THR A 53 5.35 20.07 -18.13
CA THR A 53 5.08 18.79 -17.46
C THR A 53 6.36 17.95 -17.38
N VAL A 54 6.38 16.98 -16.47
CA VAL A 54 7.47 16.01 -16.36
C VAL A 54 7.59 15.23 -17.68
N PRO A 55 8.76 15.18 -18.34
CA PRO A 55 8.94 14.42 -19.56
C PRO A 55 9.07 12.92 -19.28
N ILE A 56 8.67 12.09 -20.26
CA ILE A 56 8.96 10.65 -20.25
C ILE A 56 10.36 10.44 -20.79
N ILE A 57 11.30 10.07 -19.92
CA ILE A 57 12.69 9.77 -20.32
C ILE A 57 12.87 8.26 -20.38
N GLN A 58 12.68 7.70 -21.58
CA GLN A 58 12.76 6.28 -21.89
C GLN A 58 14.19 5.89 -22.25
N SER A 59 15.15 6.21 -21.37
CA SER A 59 16.56 5.85 -21.57
C SER A 59 16.99 4.77 -20.58
N MET A 60 17.65 3.73 -21.08
CA MET A 60 18.22 2.68 -20.24
C MET A 60 19.63 2.99 -19.75
N THR A 61 20.36 3.90 -20.39
CA THR A 61 21.74 4.24 -20.04
C THR A 61 21.98 5.74 -20.19
N PHE A 62 22.96 6.24 -19.45
CA PHE A 62 23.28 7.65 -19.40
C PHE A 62 24.77 7.86 -19.68
N PRO A 63 25.16 8.75 -20.61
CA PRO A 63 26.55 8.97 -20.98
C PRO A 63 27.36 9.58 -19.84
N TYR A 64 28.60 9.16 -19.70
CA TYR A 64 29.55 9.74 -18.77
C TYR A 64 30.17 10.98 -19.41
N GLU A 65 30.25 12.07 -18.67
CA GLU A 65 30.90 13.29 -19.13
C GLU A 65 32.43 13.09 -19.26
N ARG A 66 32.97 12.30 -18.33
CA ARG A 66 34.38 11.96 -18.25
C ARG A 66 34.53 10.59 -17.59
N PHE A 67 35.69 9.94 -17.78
CA PHE A 67 36.00 8.63 -17.19
C PHE A 67 35.82 8.61 -15.66
N ASP A 68 36.19 9.66 -14.98
CA ASP A 68 36.14 9.81 -13.51
C ASP A 68 34.87 10.50 -13.00
N LYS A 69 33.92 10.82 -13.88
CA LYS A 69 32.67 11.53 -13.52
C LYS A 69 31.45 10.71 -13.92
N ILE A 70 31.12 9.80 -13.03
CA ILE A 70 29.98 8.88 -13.21
C ILE A 70 28.69 9.66 -12.90
N PRO A 71 27.70 9.70 -13.81
CA PRO A 71 26.42 10.35 -13.56
C PRO A 71 25.56 9.53 -12.60
N TYR A 72 24.58 10.16 -11.98
CA TYR A 72 23.52 9.49 -11.30
C TYR A 72 22.17 10.00 -11.86
N PRO A 73 21.31 9.14 -12.36
CA PRO A 73 21.43 7.68 -12.44
C PRO A 73 22.47 7.22 -13.50
N VAL A 74 23.04 6.05 -13.26
CA VAL A 74 24.01 5.41 -14.17
C VAL A 74 23.30 4.61 -15.25
N TYR A 75 22.25 3.91 -14.84
CA TYR A 75 21.50 2.95 -15.66
C TYR A 75 20.01 2.94 -15.26
N GLY A 76 19.13 2.72 -16.22
CA GLY A 76 17.68 2.77 -16.00
C GLY A 76 17.15 1.74 -15.00
N ARG A 77 17.87 0.65 -14.76
CA ARG A 77 17.54 -0.34 -13.74
C ARG A 77 17.74 0.20 -12.32
N THR A 78 18.66 1.11 -12.14
CA THR A 78 18.84 1.80 -10.86
C THR A 78 17.75 2.85 -10.66
N LYS A 79 17.58 3.75 -11.62
CA LYS A 79 16.64 4.87 -11.57
C LYS A 79 16.57 5.58 -12.93
N THR A 80 15.39 6.05 -13.32
CA THR A 80 15.26 6.97 -14.45
C THR A 80 14.89 8.37 -13.95
N PRO A 81 15.17 9.44 -14.71
CA PRO A 81 14.79 10.79 -14.29
C PRO A 81 13.28 10.97 -14.07
N THR A 82 12.43 10.31 -14.87
CA THR A 82 10.97 10.33 -14.67
C THR A 82 10.57 9.61 -13.37
N ALA A 83 11.15 8.43 -13.11
CA ALA A 83 10.93 7.69 -11.86
C ALA A 83 11.40 8.48 -10.63
N ALA A 84 12.51 9.22 -10.75
CA ALA A 84 13.03 10.06 -9.68
C ALA A 84 12.02 11.14 -9.22
N VAL A 85 11.28 11.72 -10.15
CA VAL A 85 10.23 12.70 -9.81
C VAL A 85 9.07 12.01 -9.07
N LEU A 86 8.69 10.80 -9.48
CA LEU A 86 7.64 10.03 -8.80
C LEU A 86 8.07 9.64 -7.38
N GLU A 87 9.29 9.17 -7.19
CA GLU A 87 9.84 8.85 -5.87
C GLU A 87 9.81 10.06 -4.94
N GLU A 88 10.27 11.22 -5.42
CA GLU A 88 10.26 12.46 -4.66
C GLU A 88 8.83 12.89 -4.29
N ARG A 89 7.88 12.72 -5.20
CA ARG A 89 6.46 13.04 -4.96
C ARG A 89 5.84 12.12 -3.93
N LEU A 90 6.04 10.80 -4.03
CA LEU A 90 5.53 9.83 -3.07
C LEU A 90 6.14 10.05 -1.68
N ALA A 91 7.45 10.27 -1.59
CA ALA A 91 8.11 10.61 -0.34
C ALA A 91 7.51 11.87 0.29
N SER A 92 7.26 12.90 -0.52
CA SER A 92 6.63 14.13 -0.05
C SER A 92 5.20 13.91 0.48
N LEU A 93 4.38 13.16 -0.23
CA LEU A 93 2.98 12.94 0.13
C LEU A 93 2.84 12.10 1.40
N GLU A 94 3.61 11.01 1.52
CA GLU A 94 3.59 10.13 2.70
C GLU A 94 4.35 10.72 3.90
N GLY A 95 5.26 11.68 3.66
CA GLY A 95 6.04 12.34 4.71
C GLY A 95 7.38 11.66 5.02
N GLY A 96 7.86 10.77 4.14
CA GLY A 96 9.17 10.13 4.26
C GLY A 96 10.32 10.96 3.72
N GLU A 97 11.55 10.56 4.01
CA GLU A 97 12.75 11.21 3.51
C GLU A 97 12.97 10.91 2.02
N SER A 98 12.75 9.65 1.64
CA SER A 98 12.97 9.14 0.30
C SER A 98 11.92 8.08 -0.07
N ALA A 99 11.92 7.67 -1.34
CA ALA A 99 11.17 6.52 -1.82
C ALA A 99 11.99 5.71 -2.82
N VAL A 100 11.64 4.42 -2.93
CA VAL A 100 12.16 3.53 -3.98
C VAL A 100 11.00 2.81 -4.64
N LEU A 101 10.96 2.84 -5.98
CA LEU A 101 9.93 2.19 -6.77
C LEU A 101 10.24 0.71 -7.03
N ALA A 102 9.19 -0.06 -7.24
CA ALA A 102 9.24 -1.46 -7.64
C ALA A 102 8.17 -1.77 -8.69
N GLY A 103 8.32 -2.88 -9.42
CA GLY A 103 7.41 -3.32 -10.46
C GLY A 103 5.99 -3.66 -9.98
N SER A 104 5.79 -3.84 -8.66
CA SER A 104 4.48 -4.04 -8.03
C SER A 104 4.55 -3.81 -6.52
N GLY A 105 3.39 -3.68 -5.84
CA GLY A 105 3.34 -3.63 -4.38
C GLY A 105 3.92 -4.88 -3.71
N SER A 106 3.60 -6.07 -4.23
CA SER A 106 4.17 -7.35 -3.74
C SER A 106 5.68 -7.42 -3.91
N GLN A 107 6.22 -6.85 -4.99
CA GLN A 107 7.67 -6.76 -5.21
C GLN A 107 8.31 -5.75 -4.25
N ALA A 108 7.64 -4.63 -3.97
CA ALA A 108 8.14 -3.64 -3.01
C ALA A 108 8.27 -4.25 -1.60
N LEU A 109 7.25 -5.01 -1.15
CA LEU A 109 7.31 -5.76 0.11
C LEU A 109 8.45 -6.79 0.12
N PHE A 110 8.56 -7.57 -0.96
CA PHE A 110 9.64 -8.55 -1.11
C PHE A 110 11.02 -7.90 -1.02
N ASN A 111 11.25 -6.80 -1.76
CA ASN A 111 12.52 -6.08 -1.77
C ASN A 111 12.90 -5.57 -0.39
N LEU A 112 11.94 -4.99 0.35
CA LEU A 112 12.18 -4.51 1.71
C LEU A 112 12.61 -5.66 2.63
N ILE A 113 11.80 -6.73 2.71
CA ILE A 113 12.08 -7.84 3.63
C ILE A 113 13.40 -8.53 3.27
N PHE A 114 13.64 -8.77 1.97
CA PHE A 114 14.88 -9.38 1.49
C PHE A 114 16.11 -8.52 1.79
N THR A 115 15.98 -7.19 1.81
CA THR A 115 17.07 -6.27 2.15
C THR A 115 17.40 -6.32 3.63
N ILE A 116 16.40 -6.28 4.52
CA ILE A 116 16.63 -6.08 5.96
C ILE A 116 16.76 -7.38 6.76
N ALA A 117 16.13 -8.48 6.32
CA ALA A 117 16.14 -9.75 7.03
C ALA A 117 17.18 -10.74 6.46
N ARG A 118 17.72 -11.57 7.32
CA ARG A 118 18.69 -12.64 7.00
C ARG A 118 18.13 -13.98 7.44
N PRO A 119 18.66 -15.13 6.94
CA PRO A 119 18.27 -16.45 7.44
C PRO A 119 18.35 -16.53 8.96
N GLY A 120 17.25 -16.94 9.58
CA GLY A 120 17.10 -17.03 11.05
C GLY A 120 16.50 -15.80 11.71
N ASP A 121 16.32 -14.68 11.00
CA ASP A 121 15.55 -13.52 11.47
C ASP A 121 14.05 -13.77 11.38
N ASN A 122 13.25 -12.88 11.98
CA ASN A 122 11.80 -12.93 11.88
C ASN A 122 11.16 -11.56 11.61
N VAL A 123 9.92 -11.62 11.09
CA VAL A 123 9.00 -10.50 10.87
C VAL A 123 7.71 -10.78 11.63
N VAL A 124 7.16 -9.79 12.33
CA VAL A 124 5.90 -9.90 13.06
C VAL A 124 4.79 -9.21 12.26
N THR A 125 3.68 -9.91 12.04
CA THR A 125 2.53 -9.41 11.27
C THR A 125 1.22 -10.03 11.75
N THR A 126 0.12 -9.85 11.02
CA THR A 126 -1.20 -10.43 11.30
C THR A 126 -1.69 -11.29 10.14
N LEU A 127 -2.76 -12.08 10.37
CA LEU A 127 -3.46 -12.77 9.28
C LEU A 127 -4.27 -11.79 8.41
N ASN A 128 -4.50 -10.57 8.90
CA ASN A 128 -5.24 -9.52 8.21
C ASN A 128 -4.33 -8.76 7.22
N THR A 129 -3.84 -9.46 6.20
CA THR A 129 -3.02 -8.90 5.12
C THR A 129 -3.58 -9.33 3.76
N PHE A 130 -3.17 -8.64 2.70
CA PHE A 130 -3.56 -9.05 1.35
C PHE A 130 -3.00 -10.44 0.99
N GLY A 131 -3.73 -11.19 0.14
CA GLY A 131 -3.47 -12.61 -0.09
C GLY A 131 -2.04 -12.95 -0.53
N GLU A 132 -1.45 -12.16 -1.44
CA GLU A 132 -0.08 -12.36 -1.91
C GLU A 132 0.95 -12.04 -0.80
N GLY A 133 0.63 -11.08 0.08
CA GLY A 133 1.45 -10.78 1.27
C GLY A 133 1.41 -11.94 2.26
N TYR A 134 0.23 -12.49 2.51
CA TYR A 134 0.10 -13.72 3.31
C TYR A 134 0.91 -14.88 2.70
N LYS A 135 0.85 -15.08 1.38
CA LYS A 135 1.63 -16.13 0.69
C LYS A 135 3.14 -15.91 0.83
N GLN A 136 3.61 -14.65 0.76
CA GLN A 136 5.02 -14.34 1.04
C GLN A 136 5.38 -14.68 2.48
N ALA A 137 4.54 -14.33 3.44
CA ALA A 137 4.77 -14.53 4.87
C ALA A 137 4.67 -16.01 5.30
N SER A 138 3.70 -16.76 4.77
CA SER A 138 3.43 -18.13 5.21
C SER A 138 4.28 -19.20 4.53
N SER A 139 4.83 -18.92 3.34
CA SER A 139 5.49 -19.93 2.50
C SER A 139 6.80 -19.42 1.88
N ILE A 140 6.75 -18.32 1.10
CA ILE A 140 7.91 -17.93 0.27
C ILE A 140 9.14 -17.60 1.13
N PHE A 141 9.02 -16.69 2.08
CA PHE A 141 10.14 -16.30 2.93
C PHE A 141 10.58 -17.41 3.89
N PRO A 142 9.68 -18.13 4.59
CA PRO A 142 10.10 -19.25 5.44
C PRO A 142 10.82 -20.37 4.69
N GLU A 143 10.29 -20.80 3.56
CA GLU A 143 10.81 -21.96 2.82
C GLU A 143 12.06 -21.62 1.99
N ARG A 144 12.12 -20.40 1.41
CA ARG A 144 13.16 -20.03 0.43
C ARG A 144 14.26 -19.15 1.01
N CYS A 145 13.91 -18.32 2.01
CA CYS A 145 14.82 -17.35 2.60
C CYS A 145 15.17 -17.67 4.07
N HIS A 146 14.51 -18.66 4.67
CA HIS A 146 14.64 -19.02 6.09
C HIS A 146 14.39 -17.83 7.03
N VAL A 147 13.45 -16.96 6.68
CA VAL A 147 12.94 -15.86 7.49
C VAL A 147 11.59 -16.26 8.05
N GLU A 148 11.49 -16.34 9.38
CA GLU A 148 10.27 -16.71 10.08
C GLU A 148 9.24 -15.56 10.03
N PHE A 149 7.94 -15.88 9.89
CA PHE A 149 6.86 -14.93 10.13
C PHE A 149 6.03 -15.36 11.31
N ARG A 150 5.78 -14.42 12.22
CA ARG A 150 4.98 -14.63 13.42
C ARG A 150 3.70 -13.83 13.31
N PHE A 151 2.59 -14.53 13.43
CA PHE A 151 1.27 -13.93 13.30
C PHE A 151 0.70 -13.60 14.67
N VAL A 152 0.39 -12.32 14.88
CA VAL A 152 -0.26 -11.81 16.10
C VAL A 152 -1.69 -12.33 16.16
N LYS A 153 -2.07 -12.90 17.30
CA LYS A 153 -3.40 -13.53 17.49
C LYS A 153 -4.50 -12.50 17.72
N ASP A 154 -4.20 -11.47 18.49
CA ASP A 154 -5.13 -10.37 18.80
C ASP A 154 -4.49 -9.02 18.38
N PRO A 155 -4.71 -8.58 17.13
CA PRO A 155 -4.12 -7.34 16.66
C PRO A 155 -4.62 -6.07 17.34
N ALA A 156 -5.75 -6.14 18.06
CA ALA A 156 -6.29 -5.02 18.83
C ALA A 156 -5.58 -4.84 20.19
N ASN A 157 -4.88 -5.88 20.67
CA ASN A 157 -4.14 -5.84 21.93
C ASN A 157 -2.64 -5.61 21.69
N PRO A 158 -2.07 -4.47 22.14
CA PRO A 158 -0.64 -4.18 22.02
C PRO A 158 0.27 -5.24 22.65
N ASP A 159 -0.14 -5.88 23.75
CA ASP A 159 0.67 -6.93 24.41
C ASP A 159 0.85 -8.16 23.51
N SER A 160 -0.15 -8.48 22.67
CA SER A 160 -0.05 -9.59 21.69
C SER A 160 1.02 -9.34 20.62
N TRP A 161 1.34 -8.08 20.32
CA TRP A 161 2.46 -7.72 19.45
C TRP A 161 3.79 -7.89 20.17
N ALA A 162 3.89 -7.38 21.41
CA ALA A 162 5.10 -7.48 22.23
C ALA A 162 5.54 -8.94 22.45
N GLU A 163 4.60 -9.86 22.67
CA GLU A 163 4.85 -11.30 22.85
C GLU A 163 5.53 -11.96 21.62
N GLN A 164 5.34 -11.42 20.41
CA GLN A 164 5.91 -11.97 19.19
C GLN A 164 7.29 -11.40 18.87
N ILE A 165 7.69 -10.28 19.48
CA ILE A 165 8.94 -9.59 19.19
C ILE A 165 10.07 -10.16 20.03
N ASP A 166 11.19 -10.48 19.38
CA ASP A 166 12.44 -10.86 20.03
C ASP A 166 13.65 -10.20 19.38
N LYS A 167 14.87 -10.50 19.84
CA LYS A 167 16.13 -9.94 19.33
C LYS A 167 16.41 -10.23 17.84
N ARG A 168 15.71 -11.19 17.24
CA ARG A 168 15.82 -11.56 15.82
C ARG A 168 14.75 -10.87 14.97
N THR A 169 13.80 -10.18 15.59
CA THR A 169 12.76 -9.44 14.86
C THR A 169 13.37 -8.25 14.14
N LYS A 170 13.13 -8.14 12.83
CA LYS A 170 13.65 -7.07 11.97
C LYS A 170 12.58 -6.08 11.54
N LEU A 171 11.31 -6.48 11.61
CA LEU A 171 10.20 -5.67 11.13
C LEU A 171 8.91 -6.07 11.87
N VAL A 172 8.11 -5.08 12.22
CA VAL A 172 6.68 -5.22 12.46
C VAL A 172 5.96 -4.69 11.23
N TRP A 173 5.04 -5.47 10.65
CA TRP A 173 4.30 -5.10 9.45
C TRP A 173 2.80 -5.18 9.68
N VAL A 174 2.09 -4.10 9.37
CA VAL A 174 0.62 -4.00 9.41
C VAL A 174 0.06 -3.51 8.09
N GLU A 175 -1.12 -3.99 7.72
CA GLU A 175 -1.96 -3.44 6.67
C GLU A 175 -3.22 -2.85 7.32
N THR A 176 -3.50 -1.56 7.13
CA THR A 176 -4.62 -0.93 7.83
C THR A 176 -5.23 0.26 7.07
N PRO A 177 -6.58 0.27 6.82
CA PRO A 177 -7.50 -0.86 6.99
C PRO A 177 -7.10 -2.05 6.11
N SER A 178 -7.30 -3.26 6.61
CA SER A 178 -6.87 -4.48 5.93
C SER A 178 -7.79 -4.84 4.75
N ASN A 179 -7.24 -5.51 3.75
CA ASN A 179 -8.00 -6.11 2.65
C ASN A 179 -8.07 -7.64 2.84
N PRO A 180 -9.26 -8.30 2.87
CA PRO A 180 -10.56 -7.75 2.48
C PRO A 180 -11.48 -7.30 3.63
N CYS A 181 -11.11 -7.57 4.90
CA CYS A 181 -12.02 -7.48 6.04
C CYS A 181 -12.06 -6.11 6.73
N LEU A 182 -11.29 -5.13 6.25
CA LEU A 182 -11.28 -3.74 6.74
C LEU A 182 -10.99 -3.62 8.25
N PHE A 183 -10.25 -4.58 8.82
CA PHE A 183 -9.78 -4.46 10.20
C PHE A 183 -8.84 -3.24 10.33
N VAL A 184 -9.07 -2.41 11.33
CA VAL A 184 -8.25 -1.21 11.58
C VAL A 184 -7.33 -1.48 12.76
N THR A 185 -6.01 -1.45 12.48
CA THR A 185 -4.97 -1.56 13.50
C THR A 185 -4.62 -0.18 14.04
N ASP A 186 -4.43 -0.03 15.34
CA ASP A 186 -3.93 1.20 15.96
C ASP A 186 -2.43 1.37 15.65
N ILE A 187 -2.13 2.20 14.63
CA ILE A 187 -0.76 2.43 14.17
C ILE A 187 0.11 2.95 15.30
N LYS A 188 -0.41 3.90 16.10
CA LYS A 188 0.35 4.53 17.20
C LYS A 188 0.70 3.50 18.28
N ALA A 189 -0.28 2.69 18.69
CA ALA A 189 -0.05 1.67 19.71
C ALA A 189 0.96 0.62 19.27
N VAL A 190 0.86 0.15 18.02
CA VAL A 190 1.82 -0.83 17.47
C VAL A 190 3.21 -0.21 17.27
N ALA A 191 3.29 1.06 16.84
CA ALA A 191 4.56 1.77 16.74
C ALA A 191 5.26 1.86 18.10
N ASP A 192 4.52 2.21 19.15
CA ASP A 192 5.08 2.32 20.51
C ASP A 192 5.65 0.98 20.99
N VAL A 193 4.96 -0.13 20.72
CA VAL A 193 5.45 -1.48 21.05
C VAL A 193 6.70 -1.82 20.23
N ALA A 194 6.67 -1.63 18.91
CA ALA A 194 7.81 -1.94 18.04
C ALA A 194 9.06 -1.14 18.44
N HIS A 195 8.90 0.16 18.67
CA HIS A 195 10.00 1.07 19.07
C HIS A 195 10.56 0.75 20.43
N ALA A 196 9.72 0.33 21.41
CA ALA A 196 10.19 -0.10 22.73
C ALA A 196 11.14 -1.32 22.63
N HIS A 197 11.01 -2.12 21.57
CA HIS A 197 11.87 -3.26 21.27
C HIS A 197 12.98 -2.96 20.25
N GLY A 198 13.10 -1.70 19.78
CA GLY A 198 14.10 -1.32 18.79
C GLY A 198 13.82 -1.88 17.39
N VAL A 199 12.56 -2.11 17.03
CA VAL A 199 12.12 -2.68 15.74
C VAL A 199 11.31 -1.62 14.98
N PRO A 200 11.55 -1.43 13.66
CA PRO A 200 10.77 -0.51 12.84
C PRO A 200 9.37 -1.03 12.54
N LEU A 201 8.42 -0.09 12.35
CA LEU A 201 7.06 -0.37 11.91
C LEU A 201 6.89 -0.04 10.42
N LEU A 202 6.52 -1.04 9.63
CA LEU A 202 6.00 -0.91 8.27
C LEU A 202 4.47 -0.84 8.29
N VAL A 203 3.91 0.17 7.62
CA VAL A 203 2.46 0.25 7.36
C VAL A 203 2.19 0.20 5.87
N ASP A 204 1.40 -0.78 5.44
CA ASP A 204 0.81 -0.77 4.10
C ASP A 204 -0.37 0.21 4.07
N ASN A 205 -0.17 1.35 3.39
CA ASN A 205 -1.14 2.43 3.26
C ASN A 205 -1.90 2.41 1.93
N THR A 206 -1.93 1.27 1.25
CA THR A 206 -2.50 1.14 -0.10
C THR A 206 -3.99 1.46 -0.15
N THR A 207 -4.76 1.12 0.90
CA THR A 207 -6.23 1.27 0.91
C THR A 207 -6.68 2.71 1.12
N LEU A 208 -5.95 3.51 1.88
CA LEU A 208 -6.33 4.89 2.20
C LEU A 208 -5.44 5.94 1.51
N THR A 209 -4.23 5.60 1.14
CA THR A 209 -3.21 6.52 0.61
C THR A 209 -2.93 7.71 1.54
N ALA A 210 -1.89 8.46 1.29
CA ALA A 210 -1.56 9.67 2.04
C ALA A 210 -2.63 10.78 1.96
N ALA A 211 -3.60 10.66 1.04
CA ALA A 211 -4.71 11.60 0.95
C ALA A 211 -5.64 11.50 2.17
N LEU A 212 -5.84 10.29 2.70
CA LEU A 212 -6.76 10.03 3.81
C LEU A 212 -6.05 9.66 5.11
N GLN A 213 -4.95 8.89 5.06
CA GLN A 213 -4.20 8.42 6.22
C GLN A 213 -2.72 8.71 6.05
N LYS A 214 -2.05 9.13 7.11
CA LYS A 214 -0.61 9.43 7.12
C LYS A 214 0.11 8.62 8.19
N PRO A 215 0.51 7.39 7.89
CA PRO A 215 1.08 6.48 8.87
C PRO A 215 2.32 7.02 9.56
N MET A 216 3.18 7.78 8.85
CA MET A 216 4.40 8.36 9.44
C MET A 216 4.10 9.41 10.52
N GLU A 217 3.00 10.17 10.38
CA GLU A 217 2.56 11.10 11.43
C GLU A 217 2.02 10.36 12.67
N LEU A 218 1.63 9.08 12.51
CA LEU A 218 1.14 8.19 13.57
C LEU A 218 2.22 7.29 14.19
N GLY A 219 3.46 7.36 13.69
CA GLY A 219 4.59 6.63 14.24
C GLY A 219 5.20 5.56 13.34
N ALA A 220 4.65 5.29 12.17
CA ALA A 220 5.30 4.39 11.22
C ALA A 220 6.68 4.92 10.79
N ASP A 221 7.61 4.01 10.56
CA ASP A 221 8.95 4.31 10.05
C ASP A 221 9.04 4.12 8.55
N ILE A 222 8.24 3.19 8.03
CA ILE A 222 8.24 2.77 6.64
C ILE A 222 6.79 2.66 6.15
N VAL A 223 6.54 3.11 4.92
CA VAL A 223 5.24 2.95 4.26
C VAL A 223 5.40 2.11 3.00
N LEU A 224 4.56 1.09 2.85
CA LEU A 224 4.40 0.31 1.62
C LEU A 224 3.21 0.87 0.84
N LEU A 225 3.36 0.93 -0.47
CA LEU A 225 2.32 1.38 -1.40
C LEU A 225 2.21 0.42 -2.59
N SER A 226 1.01 -0.08 -2.87
CA SER A 226 0.69 -0.60 -4.19
C SER A 226 0.19 0.55 -5.07
N ILE A 227 1.05 1.04 -5.95
CA ILE A 227 0.71 2.09 -6.93
C ILE A 227 -0.40 1.62 -7.86
N THR A 228 -0.49 0.31 -8.09
CA THR A 228 -1.51 -0.37 -8.90
C THR A 228 -2.95 0.00 -8.53
N LYS A 229 -3.18 0.40 -7.28
CA LYS A 229 -4.51 0.62 -6.69
C LYS A 229 -4.95 2.10 -6.79
N PHE A 230 -5.41 2.70 -5.71
CA PHE A 230 -5.93 4.07 -5.69
C PHE A 230 -4.94 5.14 -6.19
N LEU A 231 -3.64 4.93 -6.08
CA LEU A 231 -2.64 5.90 -6.55
C LEU A 231 -2.72 6.09 -8.07
N SER A 232 -2.79 5.00 -8.86
CA SER A 232 -3.03 5.07 -10.30
C SER A 232 -4.52 5.26 -10.63
N GLY A 233 -5.41 4.60 -9.90
CA GLY A 233 -6.84 4.84 -9.89
C GLY A 233 -7.63 4.43 -11.15
N ASN A 234 -7.03 3.78 -12.15
CA ASN A 234 -7.72 3.47 -13.41
C ASN A 234 -7.36 2.13 -14.04
N ALA A 235 -6.66 1.25 -13.29
CA ALA A 235 -6.28 -0.10 -13.73
C ALA A 235 -5.34 -0.16 -14.97
N THR A 236 -4.54 0.87 -15.22
CA THR A 236 -3.60 0.91 -16.35
C THR A 236 -2.15 0.73 -15.95
N VAL A 237 -1.83 0.81 -14.66
CA VAL A 237 -0.47 0.77 -14.13
C VAL A 237 -0.34 -0.35 -13.11
N ILE A 238 0.75 -1.10 -13.18
CA ILE A 238 1.23 -1.97 -12.11
C ILE A 238 2.51 -1.35 -11.56
N GLY A 239 2.58 -1.17 -10.24
CA GLY A 239 3.73 -0.60 -9.58
C GLY A 239 3.62 -0.68 -8.06
N GLY A 240 4.73 -0.47 -7.39
CA GLY A 240 4.82 -0.38 -5.94
C GLY A 240 5.89 0.59 -5.49
N ALA A 241 5.86 0.96 -4.23
CA ALA A 241 6.89 1.79 -3.62
C ALA A 241 7.08 1.46 -2.15
N ILE A 242 8.30 1.63 -1.66
CA ILE A 242 8.63 1.82 -0.25
C ILE A 242 8.98 3.29 -0.05
N VAL A 243 8.42 3.87 0.99
CA VAL A 243 8.73 5.23 1.45
C VAL A 243 9.28 5.14 2.87
N GLY A 244 10.40 5.79 3.16
CA GLY A 244 11.04 5.70 4.46
C GLY A 244 12.30 6.55 4.58
N PRO A 245 13.23 6.16 5.48
CA PRO A 245 14.56 6.76 5.60
C PRO A 245 15.32 6.68 4.27
N GLU A 246 16.13 7.70 3.99
CA GLU A 246 16.89 7.78 2.73
C GLU A 246 17.88 6.62 2.60
N ASP A 247 18.59 6.29 3.66
CA ASP A 247 19.57 5.22 3.70
C ASP A 247 18.95 3.83 3.48
N LEU A 248 17.74 3.57 4.01
CA LEU A 248 16.98 2.36 3.73
C LEU A 248 16.57 2.29 2.26
N CYS A 249 16.00 3.36 1.71
CA CYS A 249 15.58 3.40 0.32
C CYS A 249 16.76 3.18 -0.64
N GLU A 250 17.92 3.73 -0.33
CA GLU A 250 19.15 3.51 -1.09
C GLU A 250 19.71 2.08 -0.91
N ASP A 251 19.61 1.49 0.30
CA ASP A 251 19.98 0.08 0.51
C ASP A 251 19.12 -0.86 -0.33
N ILE A 252 17.79 -0.66 -0.35
CA ILE A 252 16.87 -1.41 -1.22
C ILE A 252 17.22 -1.22 -2.69
N ARG A 253 17.49 0.00 -3.12
CA ARG A 253 17.83 0.34 -4.50
C ARG A 253 19.07 -0.41 -4.98
N TRP A 254 20.16 -0.35 -4.20
CA TRP A 254 21.46 -0.89 -4.60
C TRP A 254 21.61 -2.38 -4.34
N ASN A 255 21.03 -2.92 -3.27
CA ASN A 255 21.19 -4.32 -2.90
C ASN A 255 20.09 -5.24 -3.41
N THR A 256 18.98 -4.70 -3.86
CA THR A 256 17.86 -5.52 -4.36
C THR A 256 17.38 -5.04 -5.72
N THR A 257 16.92 -3.80 -5.86
CA THR A 257 16.31 -3.32 -7.11
C THR A 257 17.29 -3.37 -8.29
N GLU A 258 18.51 -2.91 -8.10
CA GLU A 258 19.55 -2.90 -9.16
C GLU A 258 19.89 -4.31 -9.64
N PHE A 259 20.03 -5.28 -8.73
CA PHE A 259 20.49 -6.62 -9.07
C PHE A 259 19.37 -7.58 -9.47
N VAL A 260 18.16 -7.40 -8.91
CA VAL A 260 16.98 -8.21 -9.25
C VAL A 260 16.23 -7.66 -10.47
N GLY A 261 16.34 -6.35 -10.72
CA GLY A 261 15.70 -5.70 -11.87
C GLY A 261 14.23 -5.37 -11.68
N SER A 262 13.76 -5.28 -10.43
CA SER A 262 12.36 -5.03 -10.09
C SER A 262 12.01 -3.54 -10.19
N ILE A 263 12.12 -2.96 -11.35
CA ILE A 263 11.91 -1.53 -11.61
C ILE A 263 10.48 -1.24 -12.07
N MET A 264 10.07 0.00 -11.88
CA MET A 264 8.90 0.58 -12.54
C MET A 264 9.34 1.37 -13.77
N ASP A 265 8.73 1.13 -14.93
CA ASP A 265 9.12 1.77 -16.18
C ASP A 265 8.75 3.27 -16.22
N PRO A 266 9.41 4.07 -17.09
CA PRO A 266 9.18 5.51 -17.15
C PRO A 266 7.77 5.91 -17.57
N LEU A 267 7.09 5.15 -18.43
CA LEU A 267 5.72 5.46 -18.85
C LEU A 267 4.73 5.25 -17.69
N SER A 268 4.84 4.11 -16.99
CA SER A 268 4.04 3.82 -15.79
C SER A 268 4.29 4.84 -14.69
N SER A 269 5.54 5.27 -14.51
CA SER A 269 5.91 6.33 -13.56
C SER A 269 5.28 7.67 -13.95
N TRP A 270 5.31 8.03 -15.23
CA TRP A 270 4.69 9.26 -15.74
C TRP A 270 3.16 9.23 -15.61
N LEU A 271 2.50 8.14 -15.98
CA LEU A 271 1.06 7.96 -15.80
C LEU A 271 0.67 8.14 -14.34
N THR A 272 1.43 7.54 -13.42
CA THR A 272 1.19 7.69 -11.98
C THR A 272 1.29 9.16 -11.55
N LEU A 273 2.30 9.89 -12.03
CA LEU A 273 2.43 11.33 -11.75
C LEU A 273 1.19 12.12 -12.17
N GLN A 274 0.62 11.82 -13.36
CA GLN A 274 -0.62 12.47 -13.82
C GLN A 274 -1.81 12.13 -12.91
N TYR A 275 -1.93 10.88 -12.45
CA TYR A 275 -3.04 10.47 -11.58
C TYR A 275 -2.92 11.00 -10.16
N LEU A 276 -1.71 11.19 -9.64
CA LEU A 276 -1.49 11.77 -8.31
C LEU A 276 -2.02 13.22 -8.21
N GLU A 277 -2.07 13.96 -9.31
CA GLU A 277 -2.56 15.33 -9.33
C GLU A 277 -4.02 15.47 -8.89
N THR A 278 -4.82 14.42 -9.06
CA THR A 278 -6.24 14.38 -8.67
C THR A 278 -6.54 13.38 -7.55
N LEU A 279 -5.51 12.91 -6.85
CA LEU A 279 -5.67 11.84 -5.85
C LEU A 279 -6.64 12.23 -4.74
N SER A 280 -6.51 13.41 -4.16
CA SER A 280 -7.39 13.88 -3.07
C SER A 280 -8.86 13.92 -3.49
N LEU A 281 -9.14 14.48 -4.67
CA LEU A 281 -10.49 14.57 -5.22
C LEU A 281 -11.11 13.17 -5.45
N ARG A 282 -10.31 12.24 -5.97
CA ARG A 282 -10.76 10.87 -6.19
C ARG A 282 -11.02 10.14 -4.86
N MET A 283 -10.11 10.26 -3.89
CA MET A 283 -10.26 9.61 -2.59
C MET A 283 -11.45 10.16 -1.80
N GLU A 284 -11.74 11.46 -1.89
CA GLU A 284 -12.94 12.06 -1.34
C GLU A 284 -14.21 11.46 -1.97
N ARG A 285 -14.25 11.38 -3.31
CA ARG A 285 -15.39 10.80 -4.03
C ARG A 285 -15.57 9.31 -3.74
N HIS A 286 -14.49 8.52 -3.75
CA HIS A 286 -14.54 7.11 -3.35
C HIS A 286 -15.11 6.93 -1.95
N SER A 287 -14.64 7.74 -0.97
CA SER A 287 -15.10 7.65 0.40
C SER A 287 -16.58 8.03 0.56
N SER A 288 -17.01 9.12 -0.09
CA SER A 288 -18.41 9.57 -0.02
C SER A 288 -19.37 8.57 -0.67
N ASN A 289 -18.96 7.96 -1.78
CA ASN A 289 -19.74 6.92 -2.45
C ASN A 289 -19.79 5.64 -1.58
N ALA A 290 -18.65 5.21 -1.05
CA ALA A 290 -18.58 4.00 -0.23
C ALA A 290 -19.40 4.13 1.06
N GLN A 291 -19.46 5.31 1.66
CA GLN A 291 -20.30 5.57 2.84
C GLN A 291 -21.78 5.31 2.52
N LYS A 292 -22.31 5.88 1.43
CA LYS A 292 -23.71 5.70 1.01
C LYS A 292 -24.02 4.25 0.66
N VAL A 293 -23.09 3.58 -0.03
CA VAL A 293 -23.24 2.17 -0.40
C VAL A 293 -23.22 1.28 0.86
N ALA A 294 -22.33 1.58 1.81
CA ALA A 294 -22.25 0.83 3.07
C ALA A 294 -23.52 1.00 3.92
N GLU A 295 -24.06 2.20 4.02
CA GLU A 295 -25.33 2.48 4.71
C GLU A 295 -26.49 1.71 4.08
N PHE A 296 -26.60 1.72 2.75
CA PHE A 296 -27.61 0.92 2.02
C PHE A 296 -27.47 -0.57 2.31
N LEU A 297 -26.26 -1.11 2.22
CA LEU A 297 -26.00 -2.53 2.48
C LEU A 297 -26.25 -2.91 3.93
N HIS A 298 -25.94 -2.03 4.88
CA HIS A 298 -26.18 -2.23 6.31
C HIS A 298 -27.68 -2.42 6.61
N ASP A 299 -28.53 -1.63 5.98
CA ASP A 299 -29.98 -1.68 6.18
C ASP A 299 -30.67 -2.75 5.32
N HIS A 300 -29.94 -3.41 4.39
CA HIS A 300 -30.54 -4.33 3.43
C HIS A 300 -30.82 -5.71 4.06
N PRO A 301 -32.09 -6.24 4.03
CA PRO A 301 -32.50 -7.44 4.75
C PRO A 301 -31.82 -8.74 4.30
N LYS A 302 -31.17 -8.76 3.14
CA LYS A 302 -30.43 -9.93 2.61
C LYS A 302 -28.92 -9.83 2.82
N VAL A 303 -28.44 -8.82 3.54
CA VAL A 303 -27.05 -8.67 3.95
C VAL A 303 -26.93 -9.05 5.43
N ARG A 304 -25.99 -9.92 5.75
CA ARG A 304 -25.79 -10.39 7.14
C ARG A 304 -25.00 -9.41 7.98
N TRP A 305 -23.93 -8.85 7.41
CA TRP A 305 -23.15 -7.75 8.01
C TRP A 305 -22.33 -7.03 6.95
N VAL A 306 -21.87 -5.82 7.26
CA VAL A 306 -21.01 -4.98 6.43
C VAL A 306 -19.75 -4.63 7.21
N ASN A 307 -18.58 -4.85 6.60
CA ASN A 307 -17.32 -4.32 7.09
C ASN A 307 -17.00 -3.01 6.36
N TYR A 308 -17.21 -1.90 7.02
CA TYR A 308 -16.78 -0.58 6.58
C TYR A 308 -16.53 0.31 7.79
N PRO A 309 -15.29 0.79 8.03
CA PRO A 309 -14.97 1.54 9.25
C PRO A 309 -15.72 2.88 9.39
N GLY A 310 -16.38 3.35 8.32
CA GLY A 310 -17.25 4.51 8.33
C GLY A 310 -18.62 4.29 8.98
N LEU A 311 -19.04 3.04 9.19
CA LEU A 311 -20.29 2.73 9.88
C LEU A 311 -20.09 2.77 11.40
N PRO A 312 -21.06 3.34 12.17
CA PRO A 312 -20.93 3.50 13.63
C PRO A 312 -20.82 2.19 14.41
N ASP A 313 -21.37 1.09 13.89
CA ASP A 313 -21.33 -0.23 14.50
C ASP A 313 -20.07 -1.06 14.15
N HIS A 314 -19.20 -0.54 13.28
CA HIS A 314 -17.91 -1.18 13.04
C HIS A 314 -17.04 -1.17 14.32
N PRO A 315 -16.46 -2.32 14.72
CA PRO A 315 -15.73 -2.43 16.00
C PRO A 315 -14.63 -1.39 16.21
N GLN A 316 -13.98 -0.96 15.14
CA GLN A 316 -12.89 0.02 15.19
C GLN A 316 -13.31 1.40 14.63
N HIS A 317 -14.59 1.74 14.57
CA HIS A 317 -15.08 3.01 14.02
C HIS A 317 -14.38 4.24 14.63
N GLU A 318 -14.34 4.33 15.95
CA GLU A 318 -13.72 5.48 16.64
C GLU A 318 -12.19 5.54 16.43
N LEU A 319 -11.54 4.40 16.33
CA LEU A 319 -10.11 4.34 15.95
C LEU A 319 -9.90 4.84 14.54
N ALA A 320 -10.69 4.35 13.59
CA ALA A 320 -10.62 4.74 12.19
C ALA A 320 -10.80 6.27 11.99
N LYS A 321 -11.75 6.87 12.72
CA LYS A 321 -11.95 8.34 12.72
C LYS A 321 -10.75 9.11 13.27
N ARG A 322 -10.04 8.55 14.24
CA ARG A 322 -8.83 9.21 14.77
C ARG A 322 -7.65 9.15 13.83
N GLN A 323 -7.52 8.05 13.08
CA GLN A 323 -6.35 7.78 12.23
C GLN A 323 -6.47 8.33 10.81
N ALA A 324 -7.69 8.47 10.30
CA ALA A 324 -7.92 8.83 8.91
C ALA A 324 -9.00 9.90 8.76
N LYS A 325 -8.87 10.71 7.70
CA LYS A 325 -9.83 11.78 7.36
C LYS A 325 -11.17 11.21 6.88
N ALA A 326 -11.13 10.06 6.20
CA ALA A 326 -12.28 9.30 5.71
C ALA A 326 -11.86 7.84 5.51
N GLN A 327 -12.81 6.93 5.23
CA GLN A 327 -12.55 5.49 5.29
C GLN A 327 -12.32 4.84 3.91
N GLY A 328 -12.12 5.65 2.87
CA GLY A 328 -11.78 5.17 1.52
C GLY A 328 -12.92 4.49 0.78
N GLY A 329 -12.57 3.86 -0.34
CA GLY A 329 -13.53 3.26 -1.27
C GLY A 329 -13.67 1.74 -1.16
N LEU A 330 -13.00 1.08 -0.20
CA LEU A 330 -13.06 -0.37 -0.04
C LEU A 330 -14.01 -0.73 1.10
N LEU A 331 -14.90 -1.69 0.86
CA LEU A 331 -15.78 -2.30 1.85
C LEU A 331 -15.96 -3.79 1.56
N SER A 332 -16.48 -4.55 2.50
CA SER A 332 -16.94 -5.91 2.25
C SER A 332 -18.26 -6.18 2.99
N PHE A 333 -19.04 -7.09 2.46
CA PHE A 333 -20.31 -7.48 3.04
C PHE A 333 -20.56 -8.98 2.87
N VAL A 334 -21.38 -9.57 3.72
CA VAL A 334 -21.67 -10.99 3.71
C VAL A 334 -23.12 -11.25 3.37
N VAL A 335 -23.32 -12.15 2.41
CA VAL A 335 -24.65 -12.62 2.00
C VAL A 335 -24.91 -14.05 2.51
N PRO A 336 -26.20 -14.46 2.68
CA PRO A 336 -26.54 -15.81 3.05
C PRO A 336 -26.24 -16.81 1.91
N GLY A 337 -26.06 -18.09 2.26
CA GLY A 337 -25.84 -19.16 1.29
C GLY A 337 -24.37 -19.44 0.95
N GLY A 338 -23.42 -18.82 1.67
CA GLY A 338 -21.98 -19.04 1.49
C GLY A 338 -21.53 -18.75 0.07
N ILE A 339 -20.59 -19.55 -0.46
CA ILE A 339 -20.04 -19.39 -1.83
C ILE A 339 -21.14 -19.33 -2.90
N ALA A 340 -22.17 -20.21 -2.80
CA ALA A 340 -23.24 -20.23 -3.79
C ALA A 340 -24.11 -18.96 -3.77
N GLY A 341 -24.37 -18.40 -2.58
CA GLY A 341 -25.06 -17.12 -2.42
C GLY A 341 -24.25 -15.96 -2.99
N ALA A 342 -22.96 -15.89 -2.65
CA ALA A 342 -22.04 -14.88 -3.18
C ALA A 342 -21.93 -14.96 -4.72
N ALA A 343 -21.77 -16.16 -5.28
CA ALA A 343 -21.73 -16.37 -6.73
C ALA A 343 -23.01 -15.86 -7.41
N LYS A 344 -24.19 -16.19 -6.85
CA LYS A 344 -25.48 -15.75 -7.40
C LYS A 344 -25.62 -14.23 -7.44
N VAL A 345 -25.15 -13.53 -6.41
CA VAL A 345 -25.15 -12.06 -6.38
C VAL A 345 -24.16 -11.50 -7.40
N ILE A 346 -22.91 -11.99 -7.41
CA ILE A 346 -21.86 -11.52 -8.30
C ILE A 346 -22.25 -11.70 -9.78
N ASP A 347 -22.79 -12.87 -10.14
CA ASP A 347 -23.23 -13.16 -11.52
C ASP A 347 -24.47 -12.35 -11.95
N SER A 348 -25.17 -11.72 -11.00
CA SER A 348 -26.35 -10.89 -11.26
C SER A 348 -26.04 -9.42 -11.49
N PHE A 349 -24.83 -8.95 -11.22
CA PHE A 349 -24.46 -7.56 -11.44
C PHE A 349 -24.51 -7.18 -12.92
N GLN A 350 -24.93 -5.96 -13.19
CA GLN A 350 -25.04 -5.37 -14.54
C GLN A 350 -24.08 -4.20 -14.75
N LEU A 351 -23.80 -3.45 -13.70
CA LEU A 351 -22.86 -2.32 -13.68
C LEU A 351 -21.54 -2.70 -12.99
N ILE A 352 -21.64 -3.37 -11.83
CA ILE A 352 -20.49 -3.73 -10.99
C ILE A 352 -19.69 -4.83 -11.66
N ILE A 353 -18.38 -4.62 -11.81
CA ILE A 353 -17.51 -5.53 -12.56
C ILE A 353 -16.88 -6.55 -11.61
N HIS A 354 -17.00 -7.85 -11.93
CA HIS A 354 -16.28 -8.91 -11.23
C HIS A 354 -14.81 -8.95 -11.70
N ALA A 355 -13.88 -8.53 -10.87
CA ALA A 355 -12.45 -8.49 -11.18
C ALA A 355 -11.57 -8.49 -9.92
N VAL A 356 -10.35 -9.00 -10.06
CA VAL A 356 -9.42 -9.27 -8.95
C VAL A 356 -8.64 -8.03 -8.43
N THR A 357 -9.02 -6.82 -8.80
CA THR A 357 -8.34 -5.61 -8.31
C THR A 357 -9.23 -4.76 -7.40
N PHE A 358 -8.75 -3.58 -7.00
CA PHE A 358 -9.52 -2.54 -6.32
C PHE A 358 -8.87 -1.17 -6.56
N GLY A 359 -9.55 -0.10 -6.16
CA GLY A 359 -9.02 1.26 -6.21
C GLY A 359 -9.06 1.86 -7.61
N THR A 360 -9.97 1.41 -8.47
CA THR A 360 -10.19 1.94 -9.82
C THR A 360 -11.35 2.91 -9.85
N SER A 361 -11.45 3.72 -10.91
CA SER A 361 -12.56 4.65 -11.13
C SER A 361 -13.91 3.95 -11.30
N ARG A 362 -13.92 2.64 -11.63
CA ARG A 362 -15.13 1.81 -11.77
C ARG A 362 -15.32 0.95 -10.53
N THR A 363 -16.58 0.72 -10.18
CA THR A 363 -16.94 -0.19 -9.08
C THR A 363 -16.66 -1.64 -9.46
N ILE A 364 -15.90 -2.32 -8.61
CA ILE A 364 -15.44 -3.71 -8.82
C ILE A 364 -15.78 -4.54 -7.60
N CYS A 365 -16.27 -5.77 -7.82
CA CYS A 365 -16.45 -6.78 -6.78
C CYS A 365 -15.52 -7.96 -6.94
N MET A 366 -15.31 -8.72 -5.85
CA MET A 366 -14.53 -9.95 -5.84
C MET A 366 -14.95 -10.83 -4.67
N HIS A 367 -14.86 -12.16 -4.85
CA HIS A 367 -15.08 -13.14 -3.79
C HIS A 367 -13.74 -13.58 -3.20
N PRO A 368 -13.35 -13.13 -1.98
CA PRO A 368 -12.02 -13.39 -1.43
C PRO A 368 -11.69 -14.86 -1.22
N ALA A 369 -12.63 -15.65 -0.71
CA ALA A 369 -12.40 -17.05 -0.34
C ALA A 369 -12.02 -17.95 -1.52
N THR A 370 -12.46 -17.61 -2.75
CA THR A 370 -12.17 -18.43 -3.95
C THR A 370 -11.15 -17.83 -4.90
N ILE A 371 -10.62 -16.64 -4.60
CA ILE A 371 -9.66 -15.95 -5.48
C ILE A 371 -8.38 -15.58 -4.73
N THR A 372 -8.41 -14.55 -3.88
CA THR A 372 -7.18 -14.02 -3.27
C THR A 372 -6.73 -14.77 -2.01
N HIS A 373 -7.62 -15.51 -1.37
CA HIS A 373 -7.37 -16.27 -0.14
C HIS A 373 -7.70 -17.77 -0.31
N GLU A 374 -7.72 -18.27 -1.56
CA GLU A 374 -7.99 -19.68 -1.87
C GLU A 374 -6.94 -20.63 -1.30
N HIS A 375 -5.74 -20.13 -1.06
CA HIS A 375 -4.62 -20.89 -0.49
C HIS A 375 -4.62 -20.95 1.06
N MET A 376 -5.55 -20.24 1.73
CA MET A 376 -5.80 -20.37 3.16
C MET A 376 -6.73 -21.56 3.42
N THR A 377 -6.47 -22.27 4.54
CA THR A 377 -7.42 -23.28 5.05
C THR A 377 -8.73 -22.61 5.50
N PRO A 378 -9.86 -23.35 5.61
CA PRO A 378 -11.09 -22.79 6.16
C PRO A 378 -10.92 -22.17 7.55
N GLU A 379 -10.09 -22.77 8.41
CA GLU A 379 -9.78 -22.29 9.76
C GLU A 379 -9.00 -20.98 9.72
N GLU A 380 -8.00 -20.85 8.83
CA GLU A 380 -7.24 -19.62 8.65
C GLU A 380 -8.12 -18.49 8.08
N ARG A 381 -9.00 -18.81 7.10
CA ARG A 381 -9.98 -17.83 6.59
C ARG A 381 -10.91 -17.34 7.69
N ALA A 382 -11.46 -18.25 8.50
CA ALA A 382 -12.30 -17.89 9.63
C ALA A 382 -11.57 -17.01 10.65
N ALA A 383 -10.31 -17.33 10.98
CA ALA A 383 -9.47 -16.53 11.87
C ALA A 383 -9.15 -15.14 11.28
N ALA A 384 -9.06 -15.02 9.95
CA ALA A 384 -8.89 -13.75 9.25
C ALA A 384 -10.22 -12.98 9.05
N GLY A 385 -11.36 -13.53 9.49
CA GLY A 385 -12.69 -12.93 9.34
C GLY A 385 -13.31 -13.08 7.93
N ILE A 386 -12.78 -14.00 7.11
CA ILE A 386 -13.25 -14.23 5.73
C ILE A 386 -14.32 -15.33 5.73
N ASP A 387 -15.59 -14.91 5.71
CA ASP A 387 -16.76 -15.79 5.56
C ASP A 387 -16.88 -16.26 4.10
N ASP A 388 -17.40 -17.48 3.89
CA ASP A 388 -17.64 -18.03 2.54
C ASP A 388 -18.71 -17.27 1.74
N GLY A 389 -19.50 -16.42 2.36
CA GLY A 389 -20.45 -15.48 1.71
C GLY A 389 -19.91 -14.06 1.57
N LEU A 390 -18.65 -13.82 1.88
CA LEU A 390 -18.04 -12.49 1.85
C LEU A 390 -17.82 -12.03 0.41
N ILE A 391 -18.36 -10.86 0.07
CA ILE A 391 -18.09 -10.14 -1.18
C ILE A 391 -17.34 -8.87 -0.83
N ARG A 392 -16.15 -8.68 -1.40
CA ARG A 392 -15.41 -7.42 -1.30
C ARG A 392 -15.86 -6.50 -2.44
N LEU A 393 -16.15 -5.25 -2.12
CA LEU A 393 -16.54 -4.21 -3.07
C LEU A 393 -15.53 -3.06 -3.01
N SER A 394 -14.98 -2.69 -4.15
CA SER A 394 -14.24 -1.45 -4.34
C SER A 394 -15.13 -0.46 -5.06
N VAL A 395 -15.67 0.49 -4.32
CA VAL A 395 -16.62 1.47 -4.83
C VAL A 395 -15.89 2.50 -5.68
N GLY A 396 -16.38 2.72 -6.90
CA GLY A 396 -15.81 3.62 -7.89
C GLY A 396 -16.31 5.07 -7.76
N LEU A 397 -16.21 5.79 -8.88
CA LEU A 397 -16.53 7.21 -8.98
C LEU A 397 -17.89 7.47 -9.63
N GLU A 398 -18.64 6.41 -9.98
CA GLU A 398 -19.97 6.46 -10.58
C GLU A 398 -20.96 7.20 -9.67
N ASP A 399 -22.15 7.46 -10.16
CA ASP A 399 -23.25 7.92 -9.30
C ASP A 399 -23.59 6.84 -8.28
N PRO A 400 -23.56 7.12 -6.98
CA PRO A 400 -23.81 6.12 -5.95
C PRO A 400 -25.21 5.50 -6.02
N ASN A 401 -26.21 6.20 -6.57
CA ASN A 401 -27.55 5.65 -6.75
C ASN A 401 -27.58 4.54 -7.81
N ASP A 402 -26.76 4.66 -8.86
CA ASP A 402 -26.66 3.61 -9.89
C ASP A 402 -25.97 2.36 -9.32
N ILE A 403 -24.94 2.54 -8.48
CA ILE A 403 -24.27 1.43 -7.78
C ILE A 403 -25.26 0.73 -6.83
N ILE A 404 -26.04 1.51 -6.07
CA ILE A 404 -27.05 0.99 -5.14
C ILE A 404 -28.16 0.23 -5.90
N ALA A 405 -28.61 0.78 -7.02
CA ALA A 405 -29.64 0.10 -7.84
C ALA A 405 -29.13 -1.26 -8.37
N ASP A 406 -27.85 -1.34 -8.77
CA ASP A 406 -27.27 -2.62 -9.23
C ASP A 406 -27.11 -3.62 -8.07
N LEU A 407 -26.73 -3.15 -6.88
CA LEU A 407 -26.67 -3.98 -5.67
C LEU A 407 -28.05 -4.51 -5.28
N ASP A 408 -29.08 -3.66 -5.25
CA ASP A 408 -30.45 -4.02 -4.86
C ASP A 408 -31.03 -5.08 -5.80
N GLN A 409 -30.91 -4.88 -7.13
CA GLN A 409 -31.40 -5.85 -8.10
C GLN A 409 -30.68 -7.19 -8.01
N ALA A 410 -29.34 -7.19 -7.75
CA ALA A 410 -28.57 -8.42 -7.61
C ALA A 410 -28.89 -9.15 -6.30
N LEU A 411 -28.98 -8.43 -5.18
CA LEU A 411 -29.39 -8.99 -3.89
C LEU A 411 -30.84 -9.53 -3.94
N SER A 412 -31.72 -8.94 -4.72
CA SER A 412 -33.12 -9.43 -4.87
C SER A 412 -33.17 -10.85 -5.44
N ARG A 413 -32.11 -11.33 -6.09
CA ARG A 413 -32.00 -12.68 -6.62
C ARG A 413 -31.77 -13.75 -5.55
N LEU A 414 -31.25 -13.39 -4.36
CA LEU A 414 -31.14 -14.31 -3.24
C LEU A 414 -32.57 -14.69 -2.74
#